data_e487452bbe52e0f2c387f3d3ba23bac7
#
_entry.id   e487452bbe52e0f2c387f3d3ba23bac7
#
_cell.length_a   1.000
_cell.length_b   1.000
_cell.length_c   1.000
_cell.angle_alpha   90.00
_cell.angle_beta   90.00
_cell.angle_gamma   90.00
#
_symmetry.space_group_name_H-M   'P 1'
#
loop_
_entity.id
_entity.type
_entity.pdbx_description
1 polymer ?
#
loop_
_entity_poly.entity_id
_entity_poly.type
_entity_poly.pdbx_seq_one_letter_code
_entity_poly.pdbx_strand_id
1 'polypeptide(L)'
;MTETIITVRGEHSAWFPAERATAAIGVSIDGADRATVFAQATEAAATLRESIIARHDADTGPITWWSSDGVTVTNYRPWNQEGKQLDLVYTASIGVRAKFSDFTALEQWIDEVALLPGVGISGIDWALTDATWDAVTADVRQRSVGDAVSKASTFAAAIGLSTVRAIAIADPGMLGDVSADTGGAYEPRMMSKASMDVGSASMGVSLKPEEIEVSSAVDVRFIAS
;
A
#
# COMPACT_ATOMS: atom_id res chain seq x y z
N MET A 1 -35.76 -22.27 -30.87
CA MET A 1 -34.77 -21.18 -30.70
C MET A 1 -33.51 -21.80 -30.09
N THR A 2 -32.38 -21.63 -30.72
CA THR A 2 -31.11 -22.24 -30.25
C THR A 2 -30.55 -21.35 -29.17
N GLU A 3 -30.60 -21.79 -27.92
CA GLU A 3 -29.95 -21.10 -26.82
C GLU A 3 -28.45 -21.33 -26.87
N THR A 4 -27.66 -20.27 -26.66
CA THR A 4 -26.20 -20.34 -26.63
C THR A 4 -25.69 -19.88 -25.27
N ILE A 5 -24.76 -20.64 -24.69
CA ILE A 5 -24.09 -20.26 -23.45
C ILE A 5 -22.88 -19.39 -23.79
N ILE A 6 -22.82 -18.22 -23.16
CA ILE A 6 -21.69 -17.29 -23.25
C ILE A 6 -21.11 -17.16 -21.85
N THR A 7 -19.81 -17.45 -21.69
CA THR A 7 -19.10 -17.21 -20.44
C THR A 7 -18.02 -16.17 -20.69
N VAL A 8 -18.04 -15.09 -19.93
CA VAL A 8 -17.12 -13.95 -20.07
C VAL A 8 -16.59 -13.52 -18.72
N ARG A 9 -15.42 -12.90 -18.73
CA ARG A 9 -14.89 -12.14 -17.61
C ARG A 9 -15.16 -10.66 -17.82
N GLY A 10 -15.80 -10.05 -16.83
CA GLY A 10 -15.89 -8.60 -16.71
C GLY A 10 -14.78 -8.08 -15.82
N GLU A 11 -14.22 -6.93 -16.19
CA GLU A 11 -13.11 -6.29 -15.47
C GLU A 11 -13.32 -4.79 -15.40
N HIS A 12 -12.90 -4.19 -14.30
CA HIS A 12 -12.86 -2.74 -14.17
C HIS A 12 -11.77 -2.35 -13.21
N SER A 13 -11.06 -1.26 -13.51
CA SER A 13 -10.13 -0.61 -12.59
C SER A 13 -10.33 0.90 -12.63
N ALA A 14 -10.06 1.55 -11.50
CA ALA A 14 -10.10 3.00 -11.37
C ALA A 14 -9.02 3.46 -10.38
N TRP A 15 -8.55 4.71 -10.56
CA TRP A 15 -7.52 5.32 -9.75
C TRP A 15 -8.14 6.39 -8.85
N PHE A 16 -7.71 6.42 -7.60
CA PHE A 16 -8.22 7.34 -6.58
C PHE A 16 -7.07 8.05 -5.88
N PRO A 17 -7.19 9.36 -5.60
CA PRO A 17 -6.17 10.06 -4.84
C PRO A 17 -6.06 9.46 -3.44
N ALA A 18 -4.82 9.35 -2.92
CA ALA A 18 -4.61 8.90 -1.55
C ALA A 18 -5.27 9.85 -0.54
N GLU A 19 -5.77 9.30 0.55
CA GLU A 19 -6.40 10.02 1.67
C GLU A 19 -5.62 9.88 2.97
N ARG A 20 -4.70 8.92 3.02
CA ARG A 20 -3.83 8.62 4.17
C ARG A 20 -2.42 8.33 3.69
N ALA A 21 -1.46 8.70 4.52
CA ALA A 21 -0.06 8.40 4.33
C ALA A 21 0.52 7.82 5.62
N THR A 22 1.12 6.64 5.56
CA THR A 22 1.81 6.05 6.71
C THR A 22 3.30 6.16 6.48
N ALA A 23 3.96 7.06 7.21
CA ALA A 23 5.41 7.17 7.22
C ALA A 23 6.01 6.06 8.09
N ALA A 24 7.02 5.37 7.55
CA ALA A 24 7.85 4.42 8.26
C ALA A 24 9.20 5.06 8.57
N ILE A 25 9.52 5.18 9.85
CA ILE A 25 10.72 5.86 10.37
C ILE A 25 11.55 4.86 11.13
N GLY A 26 12.85 4.85 10.90
CA GLY A 26 13.84 4.10 11.68
C GLY A 26 14.72 5.04 12.48
N VAL A 27 14.92 4.75 13.75
CA VAL A 27 16.03 5.29 14.53
C VAL A 27 17.12 4.23 14.53
N SER A 28 18.35 4.56 14.12
CA SER A 28 19.49 3.64 14.10
C SER A 28 20.76 4.35 14.56
N ILE A 29 21.35 3.85 15.62
CA ILE A 29 22.57 4.39 16.23
C ILE A 29 23.62 3.28 16.31
N ASP A 30 24.80 3.56 15.74
CA ASP A 30 25.96 2.67 15.77
C ASP A 30 27.03 3.17 16.73
N GLY A 31 27.75 2.26 17.37
CA GLY A 31 28.86 2.61 18.25
C GLY A 31 29.60 1.41 18.83
N ALA A 32 30.70 1.72 19.54
CA ALA A 32 31.57 0.71 20.14
C ALA A 32 31.05 0.14 21.47
N ASP A 33 30.13 0.84 22.13
CA ASP A 33 29.59 0.47 23.44
C ASP A 33 28.08 0.25 23.38
N ARG A 34 27.64 -0.94 23.81
CA ARG A 34 26.25 -1.37 23.78
C ARG A 34 25.30 -0.46 24.59
N ALA A 35 25.75 -0.03 25.78
CA ALA A 35 24.90 0.78 26.66
C ALA A 35 24.73 2.19 26.11
N THR A 36 25.78 2.74 25.53
CA THR A 36 25.78 4.06 24.90
C THR A 36 24.85 4.11 23.69
N VAL A 37 24.94 3.14 22.75
CA VAL A 37 24.05 3.12 21.57
C VAL A 37 22.59 2.90 21.96
N PHE A 38 22.34 2.07 22.98
CA PHE A 38 20.99 1.87 23.52
C PHE A 38 20.41 3.18 24.10
N ALA A 39 21.19 3.90 24.90
CA ALA A 39 20.74 5.15 25.51
C ALA A 39 20.46 6.23 24.46
N GLN A 40 21.37 6.41 23.49
CA GLN A 40 21.21 7.38 22.41
C GLN A 40 20.01 7.07 21.50
N ALA A 41 19.82 5.80 21.12
CA ALA A 41 18.65 5.40 20.32
C ALA A 41 17.35 5.62 21.08
N THR A 42 17.32 5.36 22.39
CA THR A 42 16.15 5.58 23.23
C THR A 42 15.81 7.07 23.35
N GLU A 43 16.82 7.93 23.50
CA GLU A 43 16.66 9.39 23.56
C GLU A 43 16.11 9.95 22.23
N ALA A 44 16.70 9.55 21.10
CA ALA A 44 16.23 9.96 19.78
C ALA A 44 14.78 9.49 19.53
N ALA A 45 14.44 8.25 19.91
CA ALA A 45 13.09 7.74 19.81
C ALA A 45 12.10 8.44 20.74
N ALA A 46 12.54 8.91 21.91
CA ALA A 46 11.69 9.70 22.81
C ALA A 46 11.34 11.05 22.19
N THR A 47 12.32 11.75 21.63
CA THR A 47 12.12 13.03 20.91
C THR A 47 11.16 12.84 19.72
N LEU A 48 11.37 11.79 18.92
CA LEU A 48 10.49 11.45 17.80
C LEU A 48 9.05 11.18 18.29
N ARG A 49 8.90 10.44 19.37
CA ARG A 49 7.58 10.14 19.96
C ARG A 49 6.88 11.39 20.46
N GLU A 50 7.59 12.30 21.13
CA GLU A 50 7.04 13.57 21.60
C GLU A 50 6.52 14.42 20.43
N SER A 51 7.25 14.47 19.31
CA SER A 51 6.81 15.18 18.11
C SER A 51 5.54 14.58 17.49
N ILE A 52 5.38 13.25 17.57
CA ILE A 52 4.17 12.54 17.13
C ILE A 52 2.99 12.84 18.07
N ILE A 53 3.20 12.73 19.39
CA ILE A 53 2.15 12.95 20.41
C ILE A 53 1.62 14.39 20.31
N ALA A 54 2.49 15.36 20.07
CA ALA A 54 2.09 16.76 19.93
C ALA A 54 1.14 17.01 18.74
N ARG A 55 1.10 16.09 17.74
CA ARG A 55 0.29 16.19 16.51
C ARG A 55 -0.80 15.13 16.44
N HIS A 56 -0.82 14.22 17.39
CA HIS A 56 -1.74 13.07 17.39
C HIS A 56 -3.10 13.44 17.95
N ASP A 57 -4.12 13.25 17.16
CA ASP A 57 -5.53 13.16 17.55
C ASP A 57 -6.21 12.20 16.57
N ALA A 58 -6.86 11.17 17.10
CA ALA A 58 -7.40 10.08 16.28
C ALA A 58 -8.52 10.53 15.32
N ASP A 59 -9.25 11.59 15.67
CA ASP A 59 -10.41 12.06 14.91
C ASP A 59 -10.08 13.26 14.02
N THR A 60 -9.30 14.21 14.54
CA THR A 60 -9.12 15.54 13.90
C THR A 60 -7.66 15.94 13.69
N GLY A 61 -6.71 15.21 14.26
CA GLY A 61 -5.29 15.53 14.16
C GLY A 61 -4.68 15.22 12.81
N PRO A 62 -3.54 15.85 12.48
CA PRO A 62 -2.78 15.49 11.29
C PRO A 62 -2.22 14.05 11.38
N ILE A 63 -1.89 13.56 12.58
CA ILE A 63 -1.55 12.16 12.84
C ILE A 63 -2.74 11.47 13.50
N THR A 64 -3.35 10.52 12.79
CA THR A 64 -4.54 9.80 13.27
C THR A 64 -4.22 8.49 13.98
N TRP A 65 -3.03 7.94 13.74
CA TRP A 65 -2.57 6.70 14.37
C TRP A 65 -1.05 6.62 14.33
N TRP A 66 -0.48 5.95 15.33
CA TRP A 66 0.95 5.66 15.35
C TRP A 66 1.26 4.39 16.15
N SER A 67 2.44 3.81 15.88
CA SER A 67 3.00 2.69 16.64
C SER A 67 4.52 2.83 16.75
N SER A 68 5.10 2.19 17.76
CA SER A 68 6.54 2.10 17.95
C SER A 68 6.93 0.70 18.36
N ASP A 69 7.98 0.19 17.75
CA ASP A 69 8.58 -1.09 18.11
C ASP A 69 9.45 -0.96 19.37
N GLY A 70 9.83 -2.09 19.94
CA GLY A 70 10.85 -2.14 21.00
C GLY A 70 12.24 -1.89 20.45
N VAL A 71 13.17 -1.50 21.35
CA VAL A 71 14.60 -1.34 20.98
C VAL A 71 15.21 -2.70 20.68
N THR A 72 15.80 -2.85 19.50
CA THR A 72 16.63 -4.01 19.13
C THR A 72 18.09 -3.61 19.12
N VAL A 73 18.96 -4.33 19.84
CA VAL A 73 20.39 -4.11 19.81
C VAL A 73 21.10 -5.33 19.24
N THR A 74 21.71 -5.14 18.09
CA THR A 74 22.52 -6.15 17.40
C THR A 74 23.99 -5.78 17.48
N ASN A 75 24.86 -6.64 17.00
CA ASN A 75 26.30 -6.34 16.85
C ASN A 75 26.86 -7.08 15.65
N TYR A 76 27.91 -6.52 15.07
CA TYR A 76 28.68 -7.15 14.01
C TYR A 76 30.15 -6.70 14.08
N ARG A 77 31.02 -7.45 13.38
CA ARG A 77 32.42 -7.09 13.22
C ARG A 77 32.67 -6.78 11.75
N PRO A 78 32.96 -5.53 11.41
CA PRO A 78 33.31 -5.18 10.05
C PRO A 78 34.70 -5.70 9.68
N TRP A 79 34.96 -5.86 8.37
CA TRP A 79 36.26 -6.19 7.81
C TRP A 79 36.83 -4.95 7.11
N ASN A 80 38.14 -4.69 7.26
CA ASN A 80 38.78 -3.65 6.48
C ASN A 80 39.13 -4.16 5.06
N GLN A 81 39.58 -3.25 4.20
CA GLN A 81 39.97 -3.58 2.82
C GLN A 81 41.15 -4.56 2.72
N GLU A 82 41.95 -4.71 3.78
CA GLU A 82 43.09 -5.63 3.87
C GLU A 82 42.69 -7.01 4.41
N GLY A 83 41.37 -7.29 4.61
CA GLY A 83 40.89 -8.54 5.15
C GLY A 83 41.10 -8.76 6.63
N LYS A 84 41.35 -7.67 7.39
CA LYS A 84 41.49 -7.71 8.85
C LYS A 84 40.15 -7.41 9.50
N GLN A 85 39.78 -8.21 10.49
CA GLN A 85 38.56 -8.00 11.28
C GLN A 85 38.76 -6.80 12.24
N LEU A 86 37.83 -5.86 12.22
CA LEU A 86 37.83 -4.69 13.07
C LEU A 86 37.13 -4.94 14.42
N ASP A 87 37.11 -3.95 15.28
CA ASP A 87 36.44 -4.01 16.58
C ASP A 87 34.91 -4.21 16.41
N LEU A 88 34.28 -4.70 17.46
CA LEU A 88 32.84 -4.96 17.50
C LEU A 88 32.07 -3.64 17.43
N VAL A 89 31.09 -3.57 16.54
CA VAL A 89 30.16 -2.44 16.42
C VAL A 89 28.78 -2.92 16.88
N TYR A 90 28.17 -2.16 17.77
CA TYR A 90 26.78 -2.35 18.21
C TYR A 90 25.89 -1.39 17.44
N THR A 91 24.71 -1.87 17.04
CA THR A 91 23.66 -1.08 16.40
C THR A 91 22.39 -1.19 17.23
N ALA A 92 21.90 -0.07 17.74
CA ALA A 92 20.57 0.00 18.35
C ALA A 92 19.58 0.57 17.35
N SER A 93 18.46 -0.13 17.14
CA SER A 93 17.41 0.28 16.19
C SER A 93 16.01 0.23 16.80
N ILE A 94 15.17 1.19 16.39
CA ILE A 94 13.77 1.31 16.78
C ILE A 94 12.96 1.68 15.54
N GLY A 95 11.88 0.94 15.25
CA GLY A 95 10.93 1.28 14.20
C GLY A 95 9.77 2.10 14.77
N VAL A 96 9.33 3.11 14.03
CA VAL A 96 8.16 3.93 14.35
C VAL A 96 7.32 4.09 13.07
N ARG A 97 6.01 4.05 13.21
CA ARG A 97 5.07 4.33 12.12
C ARG A 97 4.08 5.38 12.55
N ALA A 98 3.80 6.35 11.67
CA ALA A 98 2.83 7.40 11.92
C ALA A 98 1.93 7.58 10.69
N LYS A 99 0.60 7.49 10.88
CA LYS A 99 -0.41 7.64 9.82
C LYS A 99 -0.95 9.04 9.84
N PHE A 100 -0.79 9.73 8.71
CA PHE A 100 -1.22 11.09 8.49
C PHE A 100 -2.50 11.16 7.67
N SER A 101 -3.34 12.14 8.01
CA SER A 101 -4.50 12.60 7.23
C SER A 101 -4.22 13.90 6.48
N ASP A 102 -3.21 14.65 6.90
CA ASP A 102 -2.76 15.91 6.30
C ASP A 102 -1.34 15.74 5.74
N PHE A 103 -1.22 15.83 4.42
CA PHE A 103 0.06 15.60 3.73
C PHE A 103 0.99 16.81 3.84
N THR A 104 0.46 18.03 3.99
CA THR A 104 1.28 19.23 4.27
C THR A 104 1.93 19.13 5.64
N ALA A 105 1.16 18.67 6.64
CA ALA A 105 1.70 18.42 7.96
C ALA A 105 2.74 17.27 7.96
N LEU A 106 2.55 16.25 7.11
CA LEU A 106 3.53 15.19 6.91
C LEU A 106 4.85 15.72 6.34
N GLU A 107 4.81 16.56 5.29
CA GLU A 107 6.01 17.17 4.70
C GLU A 107 6.80 17.96 5.75
N GLN A 108 6.13 18.85 6.47
CA GLN A 108 6.74 19.66 7.53
C GLN A 108 7.34 18.79 8.64
N TRP A 109 6.65 17.74 9.03
CA TRP A 109 7.12 16.84 10.06
C TRP A 109 8.33 16.01 9.60
N ILE A 110 8.36 15.58 8.34
CA ILE A 110 9.53 14.90 7.75
C ILE A 110 10.76 15.80 7.79
N ASP A 111 10.63 17.06 7.38
CA ASP A 111 11.73 18.02 7.40
C ASP A 111 12.27 18.24 8.82
N GLU A 112 11.39 18.25 9.83
CA GLU A 112 11.76 18.39 11.24
C GLU A 112 12.51 17.15 11.77
N VAL A 113 11.94 15.95 11.56
CA VAL A 113 12.49 14.73 12.16
C VAL A 113 13.72 14.20 11.43
N ALA A 114 13.89 14.53 10.15
CA ALA A 114 15.11 14.19 9.40
C ALA A 114 16.39 14.84 9.95
N LEU A 115 16.25 15.88 10.75
CA LEU A 115 17.38 16.54 11.44
C LEU A 115 17.77 15.84 12.73
N LEU A 116 16.99 14.91 13.25
CA LEU A 116 17.30 14.19 14.48
C LEU A 116 18.41 13.16 14.24
N PRO A 117 19.38 13.03 15.17
CA PRO A 117 20.47 12.07 15.03
C PRO A 117 19.95 10.63 14.89
N GLY A 118 20.45 9.92 13.89
CA GLY A 118 20.11 8.52 13.65
C GLY A 118 18.70 8.27 13.14
N VAL A 119 17.92 9.30 12.90
CA VAL A 119 16.56 9.16 12.32
C VAL A 119 16.67 9.10 10.80
N GLY A 120 15.99 8.09 10.23
CA GLY A 120 15.87 7.92 8.79
C GLY A 120 14.41 7.54 8.42
N ILE A 121 13.94 8.04 7.28
CA ILE A 121 12.63 7.70 6.75
C ILE A 121 12.84 6.59 5.73
N SER A 122 12.21 5.43 5.96
CA SER A 122 12.36 4.23 5.13
C SER A 122 11.30 4.13 4.02
N GLY A 123 10.20 4.86 4.14
CA GLY A 123 9.15 4.88 3.12
C GLY A 123 7.88 5.56 3.59
N ILE A 124 6.98 5.78 2.64
CA ILE A 124 5.62 6.28 2.88
C ILE A 124 4.66 5.37 2.13
N ASP A 125 3.70 4.78 2.85
CA ASP A 125 2.64 3.97 2.29
C ASP A 125 1.37 4.82 2.15
N TRP A 126 0.88 4.95 0.92
CA TRP A 126 -0.31 5.70 0.59
C TRP A 126 -1.54 4.81 0.61
N ALA A 127 -2.65 5.31 1.15
CA ALA A 127 -3.88 4.53 1.28
C ALA A 127 -5.13 5.40 1.16
N LEU A 128 -6.26 4.75 0.87
CA LEU A 128 -7.60 5.30 1.08
C LEU A 128 -8.02 5.10 2.54
N THR A 129 -9.05 5.81 3.00
CA THR A 129 -9.75 5.45 4.24
C THR A 129 -10.54 4.16 4.04
N ASP A 130 -10.83 3.44 5.11
CA ASP A 130 -11.62 2.20 5.05
C ASP A 130 -13.00 2.47 4.43
N ALA A 131 -13.64 3.58 4.79
CA ALA A 131 -14.94 3.96 4.25
C ALA A 131 -14.90 4.24 2.73
N THR A 132 -13.86 4.95 2.25
CA THR A 132 -13.68 5.18 0.82
C THR A 132 -13.32 3.88 0.11
N TRP A 133 -12.44 3.06 0.70
CA TRP A 133 -12.08 1.76 0.14
C TRP A 133 -13.29 0.87 -0.10
N ASP A 134 -14.18 0.75 0.90
CA ASP A 134 -15.40 -0.05 0.78
C ASP A 134 -16.34 0.49 -0.30
N ALA A 135 -16.54 1.81 -0.34
CA ALA A 135 -17.40 2.46 -1.31
C ALA A 135 -16.89 2.30 -2.75
N VAL A 136 -15.59 2.58 -2.99
CA VAL A 136 -15.01 2.46 -4.34
C VAL A 136 -14.88 1.02 -4.78
N THR A 137 -14.63 0.08 -3.87
CA THR A 137 -14.61 -1.35 -4.18
C THR A 137 -15.98 -1.84 -4.63
N ALA A 138 -17.05 -1.38 -3.98
CA ALA A 138 -18.41 -1.70 -4.40
C ALA A 138 -18.74 -1.16 -5.80
N ASP A 139 -18.35 0.10 -6.11
CA ASP A 139 -18.55 0.70 -7.44
C ASP A 139 -17.75 -0.04 -8.52
N VAL A 140 -16.47 -0.34 -8.26
CA VAL A 140 -15.60 -1.07 -9.19
C VAL A 140 -16.16 -2.48 -9.48
N ARG A 141 -16.68 -3.19 -8.47
CA ARG A 141 -17.36 -4.49 -8.65
C ARG A 141 -18.60 -4.37 -9.50
N GLN A 142 -19.43 -3.35 -9.28
CA GLN A 142 -20.61 -3.09 -10.09
C GLN A 142 -20.26 -2.87 -11.57
N ARG A 143 -19.21 -2.10 -11.84
CA ARG A 143 -18.72 -1.81 -13.20
C ARG A 143 -18.14 -3.05 -13.87
N SER A 144 -17.46 -3.91 -13.13
CA SER A 144 -16.98 -5.20 -13.65
C SER A 144 -18.13 -6.08 -14.13
N VAL A 145 -19.24 -6.12 -13.39
CA VAL A 145 -20.46 -6.82 -13.84
C VAL A 145 -21.05 -6.17 -15.08
N GLY A 146 -21.09 -4.83 -15.15
CA GLY A 146 -21.54 -4.10 -16.33
C GLY A 146 -20.69 -4.41 -17.58
N ASP A 147 -19.38 -4.51 -17.42
CA ASP A 147 -18.46 -4.91 -18.50
C ASP A 147 -18.74 -6.35 -18.98
N ALA A 148 -18.97 -7.29 -18.06
CA ALA A 148 -19.36 -8.67 -18.41
C ALA A 148 -20.65 -8.70 -19.23
N VAL A 149 -21.69 -7.94 -18.84
CA VAL A 149 -22.94 -7.83 -19.58
C VAL A 149 -22.73 -7.23 -20.98
N SER A 150 -21.92 -6.19 -21.08
CA SER A 150 -21.57 -5.55 -22.35
C SER A 150 -20.85 -6.52 -23.31
N LYS A 151 -19.85 -7.25 -22.78
CA LYS A 151 -19.12 -8.28 -23.56
C LYS A 151 -20.06 -9.39 -24.05
N ALA A 152 -20.91 -9.92 -23.16
CA ALA A 152 -21.86 -10.97 -23.51
C ALA A 152 -22.89 -10.50 -24.57
N SER A 153 -23.39 -9.27 -24.45
CA SER A 153 -24.32 -8.67 -25.42
C SER A 153 -23.66 -8.50 -26.79
N THR A 154 -22.41 -8.07 -26.83
CA THR A 154 -21.64 -7.95 -28.06
C THR A 154 -21.45 -9.30 -28.75
N PHE A 155 -21.11 -10.35 -27.99
CA PHE A 155 -20.97 -11.70 -28.54
C PHE A 155 -22.31 -12.28 -29.04
N ALA A 156 -23.40 -12.10 -28.27
CA ALA A 156 -24.72 -12.52 -28.68
C ALA A 156 -25.13 -11.85 -30.00
N ALA A 157 -24.98 -10.53 -30.11
CA ALA A 157 -25.32 -9.79 -31.31
C ALA A 157 -24.50 -10.25 -32.54
N ALA A 158 -23.21 -10.56 -32.36
CA ALA A 158 -22.33 -11.04 -33.44
C ALA A 158 -22.76 -12.39 -34.03
N ILE A 159 -23.50 -13.20 -33.25
CA ILE A 159 -24.05 -14.49 -33.73
C ILE A 159 -25.57 -14.42 -34.02
N GLY A 160 -26.15 -13.21 -34.10
CA GLY A 160 -27.55 -12.99 -34.47
C GLY A 160 -28.54 -13.19 -33.34
N LEU A 161 -28.10 -13.24 -32.09
CA LEU A 161 -28.97 -13.31 -30.91
C LEU A 161 -29.14 -11.91 -30.30
N SER A 162 -30.29 -11.62 -29.70
CA SER A 162 -30.66 -10.27 -29.29
C SER A 162 -30.73 -10.05 -27.78
N THR A 163 -30.80 -11.14 -27.01
CA THR A 163 -30.96 -11.05 -25.55
C THR A 163 -29.88 -11.87 -24.84
N VAL A 164 -29.45 -11.38 -23.69
CA VAL A 164 -28.57 -12.11 -22.77
C VAL A 164 -29.20 -12.10 -21.39
N ARG A 165 -29.15 -13.23 -20.69
CA ARG A 165 -29.61 -13.37 -19.31
C ARG A 165 -28.53 -14.09 -18.49
N ALA A 166 -28.05 -13.47 -17.45
CA ALA A 166 -27.11 -14.09 -16.53
C ALA A 166 -27.76 -15.30 -15.83
N ILE A 167 -27.00 -16.41 -15.76
CA ILE A 167 -27.42 -17.67 -15.11
C ILE A 167 -26.44 -18.06 -13.98
N ALA A 168 -25.23 -17.55 -13.99
CA ALA A 168 -24.28 -17.73 -12.92
C ALA A 168 -23.31 -16.53 -12.89
N ILE A 169 -22.89 -16.16 -11.68
CA ILE A 169 -21.89 -15.13 -11.41
C ILE A 169 -21.00 -15.63 -10.29
N ALA A 170 -19.70 -15.45 -10.42
CA ALA A 170 -18.72 -15.86 -9.43
C ALA A 170 -17.46 -15.03 -9.52
N ASP A 171 -16.66 -15.08 -8.46
CA ASP A 171 -15.30 -14.55 -8.49
C ASP A 171 -14.44 -15.27 -9.55
N PRO A 172 -13.38 -14.62 -10.05
CA PRO A 172 -12.55 -15.18 -11.10
C PRO A 172 -12.08 -16.61 -10.83
N GLY A 173 -12.31 -17.51 -11.79
CA GLY A 173 -11.91 -18.91 -11.71
C GLY A 173 -12.90 -19.84 -10.99
N MET A 174 -13.98 -19.31 -10.38
CA MET A 174 -14.96 -20.14 -9.65
C MET A 174 -16.11 -20.66 -10.54
N LEU A 175 -16.24 -20.21 -11.79
CA LEU A 175 -17.24 -20.69 -12.74
C LEU A 175 -16.79 -21.90 -13.58
N GLY A 176 -15.56 -22.38 -13.41
CA GLY A 176 -15.08 -23.57 -14.09
C GLY A 176 -15.80 -24.83 -13.61
N ASP A 177 -16.11 -25.76 -14.52
CA ASP A 177 -16.32 -27.15 -14.13
C ASP A 177 -15.09 -27.60 -13.33
N VAL A 178 -15.31 -28.33 -12.24
CA VAL A 178 -14.28 -28.81 -11.30
C VAL A 178 -13.30 -29.74 -12.04
N SER A 179 -12.42 -29.16 -12.82
CA SER A 179 -11.21 -29.78 -13.33
C SER A 179 -10.06 -29.05 -12.66
N ALA A 180 -9.52 -29.72 -11.63
CA ALA A 180 -8.35 -29.28 -10.90
C ALA A 180 -7.26 -28.83 -11.87
N ASP A 181 -6.86 -27.59 -11.84
CA ASP A 181 -5.46 -27.19 -11.62
C ASP A 181 -5.29 -25.67 -11.66
N THR A 182 -4.37 -25.20 -10.79
CA THR A 182 -3.94 -23.81 -10.63
C THR A 182 -4.93 -22.85 -9.94
N GLY A 183 -5.01 -23.00 -8.61
CA GLY A 183 -5.50 -21.99 -7.70
C GLY A 183 -4.59 -20.75 -7.72
N GLY A 184 -4.96 -19.76 -8.48
CA GLY A 184 -4.50 -18.39 -8.32
C GLY A 184 -5.63 -17.63 -7.63
N ALA A 185 -5.56 -17.48 -6.31
CA ALA A 185 -6.37 -16.49 -5.62
C ALA A 185 -6.02 -15.12 -6.21
N TYR A 186 -7.00 -14.47 -6.83
CA TYR A 186 -6.86 -13.11 -7.30
C TYR A 186 -6.95 -12.21 -6.06
N GLU A 187 -5.81 -11.99 -5.41
CA GLU A 187 -5.70 -10.89 -4.46
C GLU A 187 -5.68 -9.59 -5.27
N PRO A 188 -6.49 -8.58 -4.89
CA PRO A 188 -6.37 -7.26 -5.48
C PRO A 188 -4.94 -6.76 -5.22
N ARG A 189 -4.13 -6.74 -6.27
CA ARG A 189 -2.78 -6.21 -6.19
C ARG A 189 -2.88 -4.70 -6.09
N MET A 190 -2.47 -4.15 -4.95
CA MET A 190 -2.02 -2.77 -4.87
C MET A 190 -0.75 -2.65 -5.72
N MET A 191 -0.88 -2.11 -6.92
CA MET A 191 0.27 -1.68 -7.71
C MET A 191 0.44 -0.18 -7.50
N SER A 192 1.38 0.20 -6.65
CA SER A 192 1.86 1.57 -6.62
C SER A 192 2.75 1.80 -7.83
N LYS A 193 2.42 2.79 -8.62
CA LYS A 193 3.24 3.23 -9.75
C LYS A 193 4.17 4.31 -9.26
N ALA A 194 5.37 3.93 -8.81
CA ALA A 194 6.42 4.88 -8.46
C ALA A 194 6.85 5.64 -9.72
N SER A 195 6.42 6.89 -9.84
CA SER A 195 6.97 7.83 -10.81
C SER A 195 8.07 8.63 -10.11
N MET A 196 9.33 8.29 -10.38
CA MET A 196 10.47 9.16 -10.06
C MET A 196 10.41 10.37 -11.00
N ASP A 197 9.91 11.48 -10.50
CA ASP A 197 10.08 12.78 -11.13
C ASP A 197 11.22 13.52 -10.41
N VAL A 198 12.37 13.57 -11.07
CA VAL A 198 13.54 14.34 -10.61
C VAL A 198 13.40 15.75 -11.16
N GLY A 199 12.79 16.64 -10.40
CA GLY A 199 12.55 18.01 -10.80
C GLY A 199 12.70 19.01 -9.66
N SER A 200 13.84 19.71 -9.66
CA SER A 200 14.13 21.05 -9.11
C SER A 200 14.05 21.28 -7.59
N ALA A 201 15.20 21.76 -7.10
CA ALA A 201 15.51 22.21 -5.76
C ALA A 201 14.50 23.20 -5.16
N SER A 202 13.67 22.70 -4.27
CA SER A 202 13.14 23.45 -3.13
C SER A 202 13.87 22.95 -1.88
N MET A 203 14.22 23.84 -0.95
CA MET A 203 14.79 23.46 0.35
C MET A 203 13.67 22.89 1.23
N GLY A 204 13.22 21.66 0.96
CA GLY A 204 12.21 20.90 1.65
C GLY A 204 11.84 19.67 0.85
N VAL A 205 11.40 18.60 1.50
CA VAL A 205 10.89 17.40 0.83
C VAL A 205 9.52 17.72 0.25
N SER A 206 9.39 17.78 -1.07
CA SER A 206 8.08 17.83 -1.72
C SER A 206 7.59 16.43 -1.97
N LEU A 207 6.52 16.03 -1.31
CA LEU A 207 5.88 14.74 -1.50
C LEU A 207 4.85 14.83 -2.63
N LYS A 208 4.85 13.84 -3.50
CA LYS A 208 3.79 13.63 -4.47
C LYS A 208 3.00 12.40 -4.06
N PRO A 209 1.77 12.55 -3.53
CA PRO A 209 0.93 11.41 -3.19
C PRO A 209 0.70 10.51 -4.40
N GLU A 210 0.79 9.21 -4.20
CA GLU A 210 0.46 8.23 -5.23
C GLU A 210 -1.05 8.05 -5.34
N GLU A 211 -1.52 7.79 -6.58
CA GLU A 211 -2.89 7.35 -6.79
C GLU A 211 -3.01 5.85 -6.47
N ILE A 212 -4.14 5.48 -5.87
CA ILE A 212 -4.43 4.10 -5.47
C ILE A 212 -5.29 3.44 -6.54
N GLU A 213 -4.78 2.39 -7.16
CA GLU A 213 -5.58 1.58 -8.09
C GLU A 213 -6.48 0.62 -7.32
N VAL A 214 -7.77 0.67 -7.62
CA VAL A 214 -8.75 -0.32 -7.16
C VAL A 214 -9.27 -1.06 -8.38
N SER A 215 -9.12 -2.38 -8.41
CA SER A 215 -9.53 -3.22 -9.52
C SER A 215 -10.43 -4.37 -9.07
N SER A 216 -11.30 -4.83 -9.96
CA SER A 216 -12.14 -5.99 -9.75
C SER A 216 -12.35 -6.76 -11.05
N ALA A 217 -12.48 -8.08 -10.93
CA ALA A 217 -12.89 -8.94 -12.02
C ALA A 217 -14.00 -9.88 -11.53
N VAL A 218 -14.84 -10.33 -12.47
CA VAL A 218 -15.97 -11.25 -12.21
C VAL A 218 -16.15 -12.16 -13.40
N ASP A 219 -16.38 -13.46 -13.17
CA ASP A 219 -16.76 -14.41 -14.20
C ASP A 219 -18.29 -14.53 -14.23
N VAL A 220 -18.89 -14.35 -15.39
CA VAL A 220 -20.34 -14.43 -15.56
C VAL A 220 -20.69 -15.35 -16.72
N ARG A 221 -21.68 -16.23 -16.49
CA ARG A 221 -22.25 -17.11 -17.51
C ARG A 221 -23.64 -16.63 -17.87
N PHE A 222 -23.88 -16.50 -19.17
CA PHE A 222 -25.16 -16.04 -19.74
C PHE A 222 -25.75 -17.09 -20.64
N ILE A 223 -27.10 -17.08 -20.77
CA ILE A 223 -27.82 -17.66 -21.89
C ILE A 223 -28.17 -16.51 -22.81
N ALA A 224 -27.87 -16.70 -24.10
CA ALA A 224 -28.25 -15.81 -25.20
C ALA A 224 -29.34 -16.47 -26.07
N SER A 225 -30.31 -15.65 -26.48
CA SER A 225 -31.45 -16.09 -27.31
C SER A 225 -31.89 -15.01 -28.31
#